data_2a26ba3ae737915ee20a6a5f690210cb
#
_entry.id   2a26ba3ae737915ee20a6a5f690210cb
#
_cell.length_a   1.000
_cell.length_b   1.000
_cell.length_c   1.000
_cell.angle_alpha   90.00
_cell.angle_beta   90.00
_cell.angle_gamma   90.00
#
_symmetry.space_group_name_H-M   'P 1'
#
loop_
_entity.id
_entity.type
_entity.pdbx_description
1 polymer ?
#
loop_
_entity_poly.entity_id
_entity_poly.type
_entity_poly.pdbx_seq_one_letter_code
_entity_poly.pdbx_strand_id
1 'polypeptide(L)'
;MVKRLVWEVTLSSFAGLALSDAWLSQFAKEDREVAQMLLDEVHTISTDAFSDGIIKLIDEIASERPDLDRKIALYCERPIKRVFGNIPVFFPGSRKGRAEGPSVAPVVANPLDQEVGSEGIVAQLITSYCRANPKVALSHPGPSKLRKDRVSHIVIVTDLIGSGDRISAMLESLSVVATLRSWESYKLIKFVVVAYAATDHGLARLKWAPLKNEIRSVISCPTINTAFRGTRLKLINSICQRYPAKRRGNPFGWEGGGALIAFSHGCPNNAPAIFWTTANEWQPIFKGRTTIAAAGAFRIDEADLLRRRTERLLKTNEIRARLDAPDGKLWLSAMAVLAASEDGARGPRNVSARLGLPFGEVRMNINLCKEAGWISDSGVLTMLGKMELRRLRRRLRPKPIFPSDANPFYYPSQLRVP
;
A
#
# COMPACT_ATOMS: atom_id res chain seq x y z
N MET A 1 12.72 17.63 -31.37
CA MET A 1 12.15 18.85 -30.76
C MET A 1 11.09 18.40 -29.74
N VAL A 2 11.51 18.12 -28.49
CA VAL A 2 10.64 17.64 -27.41
C VAL A 2 9.97 18.86 -26.81
N LYS A 3 8.64 18.95 -26.93
CA LYS A 3 7.86 20.01 -26.27
C LYS A 3 8.10 19.94 -24.77
N ARG A 4 8.73 20.98 -24.24
CA ARG A 4 8.87 21.24 -22.81
C ARG A 4 7.47 21.31 -22.19
N LEU A 5 7.04 20.24 -21.54
CA LEU A 5 5.91 20.26 -20.62
C LEU A 5 6.46 20.76 -19.28
N VAL A 6 6.32 22.04 -19.03
CA VAL A 6 6.59 22.63 -17.72
C VAL A 6 5.50 22.15 -16.77
N TRP A 7 5.84 21.17 -15.93
CA TRP A 7 5.01 20.71 -14.83
C TRP A 7 5.52 21.38 -13.56
N GLU A 8 5.01 22.55 -13.24
CA GLU A 8 5.44 23.37 -12.10
C GLU A 8 4.71 23.04 -10.78
N VAL A 9 4.03 21.91 -10.64
CA VAL A 9 3.43 21.54 -9.33
C VAL A 9 3.78 20.12 -8.98
N THR A 10 4.69 19.96 -8.04
CA THR A 10 5.00 18.69 -7.41
C THR A 10 3.77 18.26 -6.57
N LEU A 11 3.01 17.29 -7.04
CA LEU A 11 1.77 16.81 -6.42
C LEU A 11 1.98 15.61 -5.48
N SER A 12 3.22 15.32 -5.09
CA SER A 12 3.56 14.22 -4.20
C SER A 12 3.43 14.57 -2.72
N SER A 13 3.41 13.56 -1.86
CA SER A 13 3.50 13.75 -0.41
C SER A 13 4.83 14.38 0.04
N PHE A 14 5.84 14.38 -0.83
CA PHE A 14 7.15 14.97 -0.60
C PHE A 14 7.29 16.41 -1.13
N ALA A 15 6.23 16.96 -1.74
CA ALA A 15 6.24 18.31 -2.31
C ALA A 15 6.54 19.37 -1.23
N GLY A 16 7.50 20.25 -1.52
CA GLY A 16 7.90 21.34 -0.63
C GLY A 16 8.75 20.89 0.58
N LEU A 17 9.16 19.64 0.64
CA LEU A 17 10.13 19.21 1.64
C LEU A 17 11.56 19.46 1.14
N ALA A 18 12.38 20.18 1.92
CA ALA A 18 13.78 20.43 1.59
C ALA A 18 14.58 19.13 1.32
N LEU A 19 14.17 18.03 1.97
CA LEU A 19 14.74 16.70 1.77
C LEU A 19 14.53 16.18 0.34
N SER A 20 13.38 16.43 -0.27
CA SER A 20 13.11 16.00 -1.65
C SER A 20 13.94 16.79 -2.65
N ASP A 21 14.09 18.09 -2.43
CA ASP A 21 14.92 18.95 -3.30
C ASP A 21 16.40 18.57 -3.21
N ALA A 22 16.89 18.31 -1.99
CA ALA A 22 18.25 17.82 -1.76
C ALA A 22 18.49 16.46 -2.42
N TRP A 23 17.52 15.53 -2.34
CA TRP A 23 17.62 14.22 -2.99
C TRP A 23 17.63 14.35 -4.53
N LEU A 24 16.75 15.16 -5.10
CA LEU A 24 16.67 15.41 -6.55
C LEU A 24 17.92 16.10 -7.09
N SER A 25 18.56 16.97 -6.31
CA SER A 25 19.76 17.68 -6.73
C SER A 25 20.96 16.76 -7.02
N GLN A 26 20.98 15.55 -6.43
CA GLN A 26 22.04 14.56 -6.61
C GLN A 26 22.01 13.85 -7.96
N PHE A 27 20.90 13.94 -8.69
CA PHE A 27 20.78 13.35 -10.03
C PHE A 27 21.37 14.27 -11.11
N ALA A 28 21.86 13.67 -12.18
CA ALA A 28 22.17 14.42 -13.39
C ALA A 28 20.93 15.18 -13.88
N LYS A 29 21.12 16.32 -14.49
CA LYS A 29 20.02 17.24 -14.86
C LYS A 29 18.94 16.55 -15.70
N GLU A 30 19.34 15.69 -16.61
CA GLU A 30 18.46 14.91 -17.50
C GLU A 30 17.66 13.82 -16.76
N ASP A 31 18.13 13.37 -15.60
CA ASP A 31 17.51 12.30 -14.81
C ASP A 31 16.53 12.83 -13.75
N ARG A 32 16.60 14.11 -13.41
CA ARG A 32 15.81 14.72 -12.32
C ARG A 32 14.31 14.58 -12.51
N GLU A 33 13.82 14.76 -13.74
CA GLU A 33 12.40 14.60 -14.05
C GLU A 33 11.95 13.15 -13.84
N VAL A 34 12.78 12.18 -14.22
CA VAL A 34 12.49 10.74 -14.03
C VAL A 34 12.53 10.38 -12.55
N ALA A 35 13.49 10.93 -11.79
CA ALA A 35 13.58 10.75 -10.35
C ALA A 35 12.36 11.34 -9.62
N GLN A 36 11.92 12.53 -10.03
CA GLN A 36 10.70 13.15 -9.52
C GLN A 36 9.47 12.27 -9.78
N MET A 37 9.32 11.74 -11.02
CA MET A 37 8.22 10.82 -11.33
C MET A 37 8.23 9.58 -10.43
N LEU A 38 9.41 9.04 -10.12
CA LEU A 38 9.53 7.89 -9.21
C LEU A 38 9.10 8.25 -7.78
N LEU A 39 9.55 9.41 -7.28
CA LEU A 39 9.21 9.89 -5.93
C LEU A 39 7.71 10.17 -5.78
N ASP A 40 7.08 10.71 -6.82
CA ASP A 40 5.66 11.05 -6.83
C ASP A 40 4.74 9.82 -6.74
N GLU A 41 5.23 8.64 -7.10
CA GLU A 41 4.48 7.39 -6.99
C GLU A 41 4.63 6.69 -5.62
N VAL A 42 5.47 7.21 -4.72
CA VAL A 42 5.62 6.63 -3.37
C VAL A 42 4.39 6.95 -2.53
N HIS A 43 3.72 5.91 -2.06
CA HIS A 43 2.60 6.02 -1.13
C HIS A 43 3.12 6.12 0.31
N THR A 44 2.78 7.20 0.99
CA THR A 44 3.11 7.41 2.41
C THR A 44 1.91 7.05 3.27
N ILE A 45 2.13 6.18 4.25
CA ILE A 45 1.09 5.68 5.15
C ILE A 45 1.33 6.24 6.55
N SER A 46 0.39 7.02 7.05
CA SER A 46 0.43 7.57 8.41
C SER A 46 0.21 6.47 9.46
N THR A 47 0.54 6.76 10.71
CA THR A 47 0.29 5.85 11.85
C THR A 47 -1.21 5.57 12.01
N ASP A 48 -2.04 6.58 11.86
CA ASP A 48 -3.49 6.46 12.02
C ASP A 48 -4.08 5.63 10.90
N ALA A 49 -3.77 5.94 9.64
CA ALA A 49 -4.22 5.16 8.49
C ALA A 49 -3.82 3.68 8.59
N PHE A 50 -2.58 3.41 9.04
CA PHE A 50 -2.10 2.05 9.28
C PHE A 50 -2.93 1.35 10.34
N SER A 51 -3.10 1.98 11.51
CA SER A 51 -3.80 1.40 12.65
C SER A 51 -5.27 1.15 12.34
N ASP A 52 -5.97 2.15 11.80
CA ASP A 52 -7.39 2.07 11.47
C ASP A 52 -7.66 1.00 10.40
N GLY A 53 -6.80 0.95 9.38
CA GLY A 53 -6.92 -0.04 8.31
C GLY A 53 -6.76 -1.48 8.83
N ILE A 54 -5.77 -1.74 9.67
CA ILE A 54 -5.53 -3.06 10.26
C ILE A 54 -6.66 -3.43 11.24
N ILE A 55 -7.07 -2.51 12.13
CA ILE A 55 -8.15 -2.74 13.11
C ILE A 55 -9.44 -3.10 12.38
N LYS A 56 -9.80 -2.36 11.34
CA LYS A 56 -10.99 -2.66 10.53
C LYS A 56 -11.00 -4.09 9.98
N LEU A 57 -9.87 -4.55 9.42
CA LEU A 57 -9.77 -5.93 8.92
C LEU A 57 -9.86 -6.97 10.05
N ILE A 58 -9.31 -6.67 11.23
CA ILE A 58 -9.43 -7.54 12.42
C ILE A 58 -10.89 -7.60 12.88
N ASP A 59 -11.61 -6.48 12.92
CA ASP A 59 -13.02 -6.42 13.30
C ASP A 59 -13.91 -7.18 12.32
N GLU A 60 -13.65 -7.10 11.02
CA GLU A 60 -14.31 -7.90 9.98
C GLU A 60 -14.13 -9.40 10.27
N ILE A 61 -12.90 -9.85 10.55
CA ILE A 61 -12.61 -11.26 10.90
C ILE A 61 -13.30 -11.64 12.21
N ALA A 62 -13.29 -10.75 13.19
CA ALA A 62 -13.94 -10.99 14.48
C ALA A 62 -15.46 -11.15 14.33
N SER A 63 -16.09 -10.44 13.39
CA SER A 63 -17.53 -10.56 13.12
C SER A 63 -17.91 -11.88 12.43
N GLU A 64 -16.96 -12.54 11.77
CA GLU A 64 -17.17 -13.83 11.08
C GLU A 64 -17.03 -15.06 12.01
N ARG A 65 -16.83 -14.85 13.32
CA ARG A 65 -16.76 -15.95 14.28
C ARG A 65 -18.08 -16.74 14.25
N PRO A 66 -18.02 -18.06 14.20
CA PRO A 66 -19.23 -18.89 14.16
C PRO A 66 -20.05 -18.85 15.45
N ASP A 67 -19.42 -18.41 16.55
CA ASP A 67 -19.99 -18.31 17.90
C ASP A 67 -19.31 -17.14 18.62
N LEU A 68 -20.05 -16.28 19.29
CA LEU A 68 -19.54 -15.13 20.03
C LEU A 68 -18.64 -15.50 21.23
N ASP A 69 -18.80 -16.71 21.77
CA ASP A 69 -17.96 -17.23 22.84
C ASP A 69 -16.57 -17.68 22.34
N ARG A 70 -16.40 -17.88 21.05
CA ARG A 70 -15.12 -18.23 20.46
C ARG A 70 -14.30 -16.95 20.17
N LYS A 71 -13.00 -17.02 20.42
CA LYS A 71 -12.10 -15.90 20.21
C LYS A 71 -11.30 -16.04 18.91
N ILE A 72 -10.66 -14.93 18.49
CA ILE A 72 -9.60 -14.94 17.50
C ILE A 72 -8.24 -14.83 18.19
N ALA A 73 -7.22 -15.44 17.62
CA ALA A 73 -5.85 -15.35 18.10
C ALA A 73 -5.02 -14.49 17.13
N LEU A 74 -4.45 -13.40 17.60
CA LEU A 74 -3.64 -12.47 16.81
C LEU A 74 -2.16 -12.71 17.09
N TYR A 75 -1.39 -12.83 16.02
CA TYR A 75 0.07 -12.96 16.05
C TYR A 75 0.70 -11.93 15.13
N CYS A 76 1.71 -11.25 15.62
CA CYS A 76 2.59 -10.45 14.77
C CYS A 76 3.41 -11.36 13.88
N GLU A 77 3.61 -10.96 12.62
CA GLU A 77 4.61 -11.59 11.76
C GLU A 77 5.98 -11.52 12.43
N ARG A 78 6.73 -12.60 12.37
CA ARG A 78 8.09 -12.66 12.90
C ARG A 78 9.01 -13.50 12.02
N PRO A 79 10.31 -13.19 11.98
CA PRO A 79 11.26 -13.97 11.23
C PRO A 79 11.40 -15.37 11.84
N ILE A 80 11.28 -16.39 11.00
CA ILE A 80 11.55 -17.80 11.35
C ILE A 80 12.86 -18.21 10.69
N LYS A 81 13.91 -18.36 11.49
CA LYS A 81 15.23 -18.82 10.99
C LYS A 81 15.22 -20.35 10.88
N ARG A 82 15.60 -20.87 9.71
CA ARG A 82 15.80 -22.32 9.54
C ARG A 82 17.05 -22.76 10.28
N VAL A 83 16.97 -23.92 10.91
CA VAL A 83 18.08 -24.56 11.62
C VAL A 83 18.48 -25.81 10.82
N PHE A 84 19.69 -25.83 10.27
CA PHE A 84 20.16 -26.88 9.36
C PHE A 84 19.18 -27.20 8.21
N GLY A 85 18.59 -26.15 7.63
CA GLY A 85 17.59 -26.26 6.55
C GLY A 85 16.17 -26.57 7.00
N ASN A 86 15.96 -26.99 8.24
CA ASN A 86 14.65 -27.34 8.80
C ASN A 86 13.96 -26.13 9.40
N ILE A 87 12.64 -26.05 9.21
CA ILE A 87 11.83 -25.04 9.86
C ILE A 87 11.55 -25.44 11.30
N PRO A 88 11.81 -24.58 12.30
CA PRO A 88 11.48 -24.88 13.70
C PRO A 88 9.97 -24.87 13.94
N VAL A 89 9.52 -25.56 14.96
CA VAL A 89 8.12 -25.54 15.42
C VAL A 89 7.77 -24.17 15.96
N PHE A 90 6.63 -23.62 15.58
CA PHE A 90 6.20 -22.28 16.02
C PHE A 90 6.01 -22.18 17.54
N PHE A 91 5.49 -23.24 18.17
CA PHE A 91 5.33 -23.33 19.61
C PHE A 91 6.40 -24.24 20.23
N PRO A 92 7.43 -23.69 20.89
CA PRO A 92 8.56 -24.47 21.39
C PRO A 92 8.19 -25.56 22.40
N GLY A 93 7.06 -25.38 23.11
CA GLY A 93 6.54 -26.38 24.06
C GLY A 93 5.81 -27.56 23.41
N SER A 94 5.57 -27.55 22.09
CA SER A 94 4.87 -28.61 21.40
C SER A 94 5.72 -29.88 21.31
N ARG A 95 5.25 -30.98 21.96
CA ARG A 95 5.92 -32.28 21.90
C ARG A 95 5.21 -33.21 20.93
N LYS A 96 5.94 -33.96 20.10
CA LYS A 96 5.40 -34.92 19.12
C LYS A 96 4.28 -34.34 18.25
N GLY A 97 4.39 -33.09 17.85
CA GLY A 97 3.38 -32.41 17.03
C GLY A 97 2.09 -32.00 17.74
N ARG A 98 1.97 -32.22 19.04
CA ARG A 98 0.80 -31.78 19.81
C ARG A 98 0.88 -30.31 20.15
N ALA A 99 -0.23 -29.58 20.00
CA ALA A 99 -0.34 -28.20 20.38
C ALA A 99 -0.46 -28.04 21.89
N GLU A 100 0.64 -27.97 22.58
CA GLU A 100 0.79 -27.77 24.01
C GLU A 100 1.81 -26.66 24.28
N GLY A 101 1.75 -26.01 25.43
CA GLY A 101 2.73 -25.04 25.86
C GLY A 101 2.20 -23.63 26.10
N PRO A 102 3.08 -22.77 26.58
CA PRO A 102 2.77 -21.40 26.94
C PRO A 102 2.57 -20.49 25.70
N SER A 103 2.16 -19.26 25.98
CA SER A 103 2.11 -18.17 24.98
C SER A 103 3.49 -17.89 24.40
N VAL A 104 3.53 -17.41 23.17
CA VAL A 104 4.77 -16.98 22.51
C VAL A 104 5.01 -15.49 22.74
N ALA A 105 6.28 -15.09 22.76
CA ALA A 105 6.62 -13.67 22.84
C ALA A 105 6.09 -12.93 21.61
N PRO A 106 5.53 -11.72 21.77
CA PRO A 106 5.06 -10.91 20.64
C PRO A 106 6.16 -10.60 19.62
N VAL A 107 7.35 -10.30 20.09
CA VAL A 107 8.53 -9.98 19.28
C VAL A 107 9.66 -10.90 19.69
N VAL A 108 10.42 -11.38 18.72
CA VAL A 108 11.66 -12.14 18.98
C VAL A 108 12.82 -11.15 18.98
N ALA A 109 13.28 -10.75 20.17
CA ALA A 109 14.52 -10.00 20.31
C ALA A 109 15.70 -10.91 19.94
N ASN A 110 16.47 -10.53 18.93
CA ASN A 110 17.76 -11.14 18.66
C ASN A 110 18.82 -10.27 19.36
N PRO A 111 19.56 -10.78 20.35
CA PRO A 111 20.59 -10.00 21.03
C PRO A 111 21.70 -9.48 20.11
N LEU A 112 21.86 -10.08 18.93
CA LEU A 112 22.86 -9.70 17.93
C LEU A 112 22.31 -8.67 16.91
N ASP A 113 21.01 -8.55 16.78
CA ASP A 113 20.34 -7.57 15.93
C ASP A 113 19.72 -6.50 16.84
N GLN A 114 20.39 -5.38 17.02
CA GLN A 114 19.92 -4.27 17.88
C GLN A 114 18.70 -3.53 17.32
N GLU A 115 18.19 -3.94 16.16
CA GLU A 115 17.05 -3.32 15.50
C GLU A 115 15.78 -4.15 15.70
N VAL A 116 14.77 -3.52 16.30
CA VAL A 116 13.38 -4.00 16.27
C VAL A 116 12.76 -3.42 15.00
N GLY A 117 12.39 -4.27 14.06
CA GLY A 117 11.72 -3.87 12.84
C GLY A 117 10.25 -3.43 13.07
N SER A 118 9.49 -3.34 11.99
CA SER A 118 8.04 -3.01 12.03
C SER A 118 7.20 -3.97 12.88
N GLU A 119 7.74 -5.18 13.16
CA GLU A 119 7.10 -6.15 14.05
C GLU A 119 6.80 -5.61 15.45
N GLY A 120 7.60 -4.68 15.97
CA GLY A 120 7.34 -4.03 17.25
C GLY A 120 6.07 -3.19 17.25
N ILE A 121 5.85 -2.43 16.19
CA ILE A 121 4.65 -1.58 16.00
C ILE A 121 3.41 -2.45 15.84
N VAL A 122 3.48 -3.49 15.02
CA VAL A 122 2.37 -4.44 14.82
C VAL A 122 2.03 -5.17 16.12
N ALA A 123 3.04 -5.62 16.88
CA ALA A 123 2.85 -6.28 18.18
C ALA A 123 2.19 -5.36 19.21
N GLN A 124 2.56 -4.07 19.23
CA GLN A 124 1.93 -3.07 20.08
C GLN A 124 0.46 -2.85 19.69
N LEU A 125 0.16 -2.73 18.40
CA LEU A 125 -1.21 -2.60 17.89
C LEU A 125 -2.07 -3.79 18.32
N ILE A 126 -1.59 -5.03 18.11
CA ILE A 126 -2.26 -6.27 18.53
C ILE A 126 -2.52 -6.25 20.05
N THR A 127 -1.51 -5.89 20.83
CA THR A 127 -1.63 -5.87 22.29
C THR A 127 -2.68 -4.87 22.77
N SER A 128 -2.69 -3.68 22.17
CA SER A 128 -3.66 -2.62 22.47
C SER A 128 -5.08 -3.05 22.08
N TYR A 129 -5.25 -3.62 20.88
CA TYR A 129 -6.53 -4.14 20.42
C TYR A 129 -7.08 -5.23 21.35
N CYS A 130 -6.25 -6.21 21.73
CA CYS A 130 -6.67 -7.29 22.60
C CYS A 130 -7.02 -6.83 24.03
N ARG A 131 -6.33 -5.78 24.54
CA ARG A 131 -6.68 -5.16 25.83
C ARG A 131 -8.03 -4.45 25.77
N ALA A 132 -8.32 -3.76 24.68
CA ALA A 132 -9.61 -3.11 24.46
C ALA A 132 -10.74 -4.14 24.22
N ASN A 133 -10.43 -5.30 23.65
CA ASN A 133 -11.41 -6.32 23.23
C ASN A 133 -11.12 -7.72 23.83
N PRO A 134 -11.04 -7.88 25.19
CA PRO A 134 -10.58 -9.11 25.83
C PRO A 134 -11.53 -10.31 25.65
N LYS A 135 -12.82 -10.05 25.34
CA LYS A 135 -13.82 -11.07 25.01
C LYS A 135 -13.73 -11.55 23.57
N VAL A 136 -13.06 -10.80 22.69
CA VAL A 136 -13.01 -11.04 21.23
C VAL A 136 -11.69 -11.65 20.80
N ALA A 137 -10.55 -11.15 21.30
CA ALA A 137 -9.24 -11.47 20.78
C ALA A 137 -8.22 -11.82 21.88
N LEU A 138 -7.23 -12.61 21.48
CA LEU A 138 -6.08 -13.02 22.29
C LEU A 138 -4.79 -12.57 21.61
N SER A 139 -3.90 -11.94 22.40
CA SER A 139 -2.58 -11.54 21.93
C SER A 139 -1.59 -12.68 22.12
N HIS A 140 -1.04 -13.20 21.02
CA HIS A 140 0.01 -14.22 20.95
C HIS A 140 -0.20 -15.43 21.89
N PRO A 141 -1.42 -16.01 21.92
CA PRO A 141 -1.71 -17.11 22.85
C PRO A 141 -0.91 -18.36 22.49
N GLY A 142 -0.56 -19.15 23.54
CA GLY A 142 -0.02 -20.48 23.33
C GLY A 142 -1.11 -21.52 23.03
N PRO A 143 -0.72 -22.73 22.60
CA PRO A 143 -1.66 -23.77 22.18
C PRO A 143 -2.69 -24.16 23.25
N SER A 144 -2.28 -24.18 24.52
CA SER A 144 -3.21 -24.49 25.64
C SER A 144 -4.32 -23.45 25.75
N LYS A 145 -3.99 -22.17 25.53
CA LYS A 145 -4.95 -21.07 25.53
C LYS A 145 -5.85 -21.09 24.29
N LEU A 146 -5.29 -21.42 23.10
CA LEU A 146 -6.08 -21.60 21.86
C LEU A 146 -7.21 -22.62 22.07
N ARG A 147 -6.88 -23.74 22.73
CA ARG A 147 -7.86 -24.80 23.01
C ARG A 147 -8.88 -24.38 24.07
N LYS A 148 -8.42 -23.79 25.20
CA LYS A 148 -9.29 -23.36 26.30
C LYS A 148 -10.34 -22.36 25.83
N ASP A 149 -9.94 -21.35 25.05
CA ASP A 149 -10.82 -20.30 24.57
C ASP A 149 -11.48 -20.64 23.21
N ARG A 150 -11.35 -21.88 22.74
CA ARG A 150 -11.99 -22.39 21.51
C ARG A 150 -11.79 -21.45 20.32
N VAL A 151 -10.54 -21.03 20.11
CA VAL A 151 -10.20 -20.05 19.04
C VAL A 151 -10.71 -20.52 17.69
N SER A 152 -11.35 -19.62 16.94
CA SER A 152 -11.89 -19.88 15.61
C SER A 152 -10.97 -19.44 14.47
N HIS A 153 -10.17 -18.40 14.69
CA HIS A 153 -9.26 -17.86 13.69
C HIS A 153 -7.87 -17.63 14.28
N ILE A 154 -6.85 -18.07 13.55
CA ILE A 154 -5.45 -17.73 13.81
C ILE A 154 -5.08 -16.67 12.76
N VAL A 155 -4.84 -15.46 13.22
CA VAL A 155 -4.61 -14.28 12.38
C VAL A 155 -3.17 -13.85 12.51
N ILE A 156 -2.43 -13.84 11.40
CA ILE A 156 -1.08 -13.30 11.31
C ILE A 156 -1.18 -11.87 10.77
N VAL A 157 -0.63 -10.91 11.51
CA VAL A 157 -0.71 -9.48 11.17
C VAL A 157 0.68 -8.96 10.78
N THR A 158 0.76 -8.22 9.69
CA THR A 158 1.97 -7.55 9.19
C THR A 158 1.64 -6.19 8.59
N ASP A 159 2.64 -5.35 8.39
CA ASP A 159 2.52 -4.09 7.65
C ASP A 159 2.53 -4.32 6.13
N LEU A 160 3.44 -5.15 5.63
CA LEU A 160 3.61 -5.39 4.20
C LEU A 160 3.88 -6.86 3.89
N ILE A 161 3.08 -7.45 3.01
CA ILE A 161 3.44 -8.69 2.32
C ILE A 161 4.26 -8.30 1.06
N GLY A 162 5.59 -8.23 1.23
CA GLY A 162 6.53 -7.93 0.14
C GLY A 162 6.80 -9.16 -0.73
N SER A 163 7.84 -9.94 -0.42
CA SER A 163 8.13 -11.23 -1.08
C SER A 163 7.18 -12.37 -0.62
N GLY A 164 6.61 -12.24 0.57
CA GLY A 164 5.79 -13.29 1.20
C GLY A 164 6.59 -14.37 1.95
N ASP A 165 7.92 -14.33 1.91
CA ASP A 165 8.76 -15.40 2.51
C ASP A 165 8.61 -15.51 4.01
N ARG A 166 8.57 -14.37 4.73
CA ARG A 166 8.42 -14.35 6.20
C ARG A 166 7.10 -14.96 6.64
N ILE A 167 6.00 -14.59 5.98
CA ILE A 167 4.67 -15.17 6.24
C ILE A 167 4.64 -16.65 5.85
N SER A 168 5.22 -17.00 4.69
CA SER A 168 5.32 -18.40 4.23
C SER A 168 6.08 -19.26 5.25
N ALA A 169 7.22 -18.79 5.74
CA ALA A 169 8.00 -19.48 6.77
C ALA A 169 7.23 -19.63 8.09
N MET A 170 6.47 -18.60 8.47
CA MET A 170 5.63 -18.65 9.68
C MET A 170 4.47 -19.66 9.54
N LEU A 171 3.80 -19.68 8.39
CA LEU A 171 2.76 -20.68 8.09
C LEU A 171 3.33 -22.11 8.05
N GLU A 172 4.54 -22.27 7.48
CA GLU A 172 5.25 -23.55 7.48
C GLU A 172 5.58 -23.99 8.93
N SER A 173 6.10 -23.07 9.75
CA SER A 173 6.40 -23.33 11.16
C SER A 173 5.16 -23.72 11.97
N LEU A 174 4.00 -23.08 11.71
CA LEU A 174 2.71 -23.46 12.30
C LEU A 174 2.25 -24.83 11.79
N SER A 175 2.51 -25.18 10.54
CA SER A 175 2.11 -26.46 9.94
C SER A 175 2.86 -27.67 10.50
N VAL A 176 4.04 -27.49 11.09
CA VAL A 176 4.78 -28.55 11.79
C VAL A 176 3.99 -29.06 13.00
N VAL A 177 3.10 -28.22 13.56
CA VAL A 177 2.23 -28.62 14.69
C VAL A 177 1.05 -29.44 14.18
N ALA A 178 1.13 -30.77 14.25
CA ALA A 178 0.13 -31.68 13.70
C ALA A 178 -1.30 -31.40 14.21
N THR A 179 -1.45 -30.96 15.46
CA THR A 179 -2.75 -30.57 16.03
C THR A 179 -3.38 -29.37 15.29
N LEU A 180 -2.58 -28.38 14.87
CA LEU A 180 -3.12 -27.24 14.13
C LEU A 180 -3.60 -27.65 12.73
N ARG A 181 -2.86 -28.53 12.05
CA ARG A 181 -3.31 -29.11 10.77
C ARG A 181 -4.60 -29.90 10.93
N SER A 182 -4.70 -30.70 12.01
CA SER A 182 -5.92 -31.43 12.32
C SER A 182 -7.09 -30.47 12.56
N TRP A 183 -6.92 -29.43 13.37
CA TRP A 183 -7.98 -28.44 13.61
C TRP A 183 -8.40 -27.71 12.34
N GLU A 184 -7.47 -27.37 11.47
CA GLU A 184 -7.77 -26.76 10.17
C GLU A 184 -8.53 -27.72 9.26
N SER A 185 -8.10 -28.99 9.15
CA SER A 185 -8.75 -30.04 8.36
C SER A 185 -10.20 -30.30 8.80
N TYR A 186 -10.45 -30.30 10.11
CA TYR A 186 -11.81 -30.41 10.67
C TYR A 186 -12.57 -29.08 10.67
N LYS A 187 -12.04 -28.01 10.04
CA LYS A 187 -12.66 -26.68 9.98
C LYS A 187 -12.95 -26.06 11.35
N LEU A 188 -12.22 -26.48 12.38
CA LEU A 188 -12.32 -25.92 13.72
C LEU A 188 -11.63 -24.55 13.81
N ILE A 189 -10.57 -24.34 13.03
CA ILE A 189 -9.85 -23.09 12.93
C ILE A 189 -9.66 -22.70 11.47
N LYS A 190 -9.50 -21.39 11.23
CA LYS A 190 -9.08 -20.83 9.94
C LYS A 190 -7.80 -20.03 10.14
N PHE A 191 -6.91 -20.08 9.15
CA PHE A 191 -5.73 -19.20 9.10
C PHE A 191 -6.03 -18.00 8.22
N VAL A 192 -5.79 -16.81 8.76
CA VAL A 192 -5.96 -15.55 8.04
C VAL A 192 -4.67 -14.74 8.15
N VAL A 193 -4.24 -14.14 7.04
CA VAL A 193 -3.14 -13.20 7.02
C VAL A 193 -3.71 -11.81 6.77
N VAL A 194 -3.43 -10.89 7.67
CA VAL A 194 -3.83 -9.48 7.59
C VAL A 194 -2.60 -8.63 7.34
N ALA A 195 -2.64 -7.82 6.29
CA ALA A 195 -1.58 -6.87 5.97
C ALA A 195 -2.18 -5.49 5.65
N TYR A 196 -1.42 -4.43 5.89
CA TYR A 196 -1.84 -3.13 5.36
C TYR A 196 -1.72 -3.13 3.83
N ALA A 197 -0.59 -3.57 3.30
CA ALA A 197 -0.37 -3.66 1.86
C ALA A 197 0.18 -5.03 1.45
N ALA A 198 -0.12 -5.45 0.22
CA ALA A 198 0.38 -6.70 -0.33
C ALA A 198 0.77 -6.54 -1.80
N THR A 199 1.95 -7.04 -2.18
CA THR A 199 2.39 -7.14 -3.58
C THR A 199 1.76 -8.35 -4.25
N ASP A 200 1.60 -8.31 -5.57
CA ASP A 200 1.14 -9.49 -6.32
C ASP A 200 2.12 -10.66 -6.22
N HIS A 201 3.44 -10.36 -6.14
CA HIS A 201 4.48 -11.37 -5.96
C HIS A 201 4.33 -12.11 -4.62
N GLY A 202 4.21 -11.35 -3.51
CA GLY A 202 4.01 -11.92 -2.18
C GLY A 202 2.72 -12.74 -2.08
N LEU A 203 1.64 -12.26 -2.69
CA LEU A 203 0.37 -13.00 -2.74
C LEU A 203 0.49 -14.30 -3.53
N ALA A 204 1.22 -14.29 -4.65
CA ALA A 204 1.47 -15.51 -5.43
C ALA A 204 2.28 -16.53 -4.63
N ARG A 205 3.27 -16.08 -3.86
CA ARG A 205 4.07 -16.93 -2.97
C ARG A 205 3.21 -17.65 -1.93
N LEU A 206 2.29 -16.94 -1.29
CA LEU A 206 1.45 -17.47 -0.22
C LEU A 206 0.38 -18.47 -0.68
N LYS A 207 0.06 -18.55 -1.97
CA LYS A 207 -0.82 -19.59 -2.52
C LYS A 207 -0.26 -21.01 -2.32
N TRP A 208 1.05 -21.13 -2.18
CA TRP A 208 1.76 -22.41 -2.01
C TRP A 208 2.13 -22.72 -0.57
N ALA A 209 1.62 -21.93 0.38
CA ALA A 209 1.83 -22.19 1.81
C ALA A 209 1.16 -23.51 2.24
N PRO A 210 1.76 -24.24 3.18
CA PRO A 210 1.28 -25.57 3.57
C PRO A 210 -0.04 -25.57 4.35
N LEU A 211 -0.43 -24.43 4.92
CA LEU A 211 -1.74 -24.24 5.55
C LEU A 211 -2.63 -23.42 4.61
N LYS A 212 -3.88 -23.84 4.45
CA LYS A 212 -4.87 -23.06 3.71
C LYS A 212 -5.07 -21.73 4.43
N ASN A 213 -4.77 -20.65 3.79
CA ASN A 213 -4.85 -19.33 4.36
C ASN A 213 -5.70 -18.40 3.50
N GLU A 214 -6.42 -17.50 4.17
CA GLU A 214 -7.09 -16.38 3.57
C GLU A 214 -6.21 -15.14 3.75
N ILE A 215 -6.09 -14.31 2.72
CA ILE A 215 -5.26 -13.10 2.80
C ILE A 215 -6.16 -11.89 2.63
N ARG A 216 -6.10 -10.98 3.60
CA ARG A 216 -6.78 -9.69 3.58
C ARG A 216 -5.76 -8.57 3.66
N SER A 217 -5.87 -7.61 2.79
CA SER A 217 -5.04 -6.40 2.85
C SER A 217 -5.90 -5.16 2.66
N VAL A 218 -5.48 -4.05 3.28
CA VAL A 218 -6.18 -2.77 3.14
C VAL A 218 -6.06 -2.28 1.71
N ILE A 219 -4.83 -2.25 1.19
CA ILE A 219 -4.53 -1.83 -0.19
C ILE A 219 -3.67 -2.87 -0.92
N SER A 220 -3.66 -2.80 -2.26
CA SER A 220 -2.60 -3.41 -3.07
C SER A 220 -1.35 -2.55 -3.02
N CYS A 221 -0.18 -3.16 -2.75
CA CYS A 221 1.07 -2.42 -2.73
C CYS A 221 1.42 -1.92 -4.14
N PRO A 222 1.61 -0.60 -4.33
CA PRO A 222 2.16 -0.10 -5.57
C PRO A 222 3.60 -0.57 -5.73
N THR A 223 3.98 -0.93 -6.95
CA THR A 223 5.35 -1.29 -7.32
C THR A 223 5.76 -0.55 -8.58
N ILE A 224 7.05 -0.51 -8.88
CA ILE A 224 7.54 0.09 -10.14
C ILE A 224 6.77 -0.49 -11.33
N ASN A 225 6.54 -1.80 -11.37
CA ASN A 225 5.87 -2.48 -12.48
C ASN A 225 4.36 -2.20 -12.56
N THR A 226 3.71 -1.83 -11.45
CA THR A 226 2.28 -1.45 -11.45
C THR A 226 2.08 0.03 -11.73
N ALA A 227 3.04 0.89 -11.32
CA ALA A 227 2.97 2.33 -11.48
C ALA A 227 3.41 2.82 -12.86
N PHE A 228 4.37 2.13 -13.48
CA PHE A 228 4.98 2.56 -14.75
C PHE A 228 4.83 1.52 -15.85
N ARG A 229 4.78 2.00 -17.10
CA ARG A 229 4.67 1.16 -18.31
C ARG A 229 5.50 1.72 -19.46
N GLY A 230 5.82 0.86 -20.42
CA GLY A 230 6.48 1.24 -21.68
C GLY A 230 7.80 1.99 -21.46
N THR A 231 7.98 3.12 -22.13
CA THR A 231 9.20 3.92 -22.04
C THR A 231 9.46 4.46 -20.65
N ARG A 232 8.41 4.87 -19.90
CA ARG A 232 8.56 5.34 -18.51
C ARG A 232 9.14 4.27 -17.60
N LEU A 233 8.66 3.04 -17.71
CA LEU A 233 9.19 1.91 -16.94
C LEU A 233 10.69 1.69 -17.24
N LYS A 234 11.10 1.76 -18.50
CA LYS A 234 12.51 1.64 -18.89
C LYS A 234 13.37 2.74 -18.27
N LEU A 235 12.91 3.97 -18.28
CA LEU A 235 13.62 5.12 -17.69
C LEU A 235 13.74 4.96 -16.17
N ILE A 236 12.66 4.61 -15.47
CA ILE A 236 12.67 4.36 -14.02
C ILE A 236 13.63 3.22 -13.66
N ASN A 237 13.58 2.11 -14.38
CA ASN A 237 14.51 1.01 -14.17
C ASN A 237 15.97 1.45 -14.36
N SER A 238 16.24 2.25 -15.39
CA SER A 238 17.57 2.78 -15.68
C SER A 238 18.11 3.66 -14.53
N ILE A 239 17.31 4.58 -13.98
CA ILE A 239 17.77 5.40 -12.85
C ILE A 239 17.97 4.56 -11.58
N CYS A 240 17.09 3.62 -11.27
CA CYS A 240 17.26 2.73 -10.13
C CYS A 240 18.54 1.88 -10.24
N GLN A 241 18.93 1.49 -11.45
CA GLN A 241 20.18 0.75 -11.70
C GLN A 241 21.43 1.63 -11.57
N ARG A 242 21.38 2.88 -12.00
CA ARG A 242 22.51 3.82 -11.98
C ARG A 242 22.74 4.46 -10.61
N TYR A 243 21.67 4.71 -9.83
CA TYR A 243 21.73 5.43 -8.57
C TYR A 243 21.34 4.57 -7.38
N PRO A 244 22.03 4.72 -6.21
CA PRO A 244 23.33 5.36 -6.10
C PRO A 244 24.42 4.51 -6.78
N ALA A 245 25.44 5.19 -7.30
CA ALA A 245 26.61 4.50 -7.84
C ALA A 245 27.28 3.65 -6.76
N LYS A 246 27.86 2.48 -7.14
CA LYS A 246 28.55 1.56 -6.23
C LYS A 246 27.72 1.03 -5.05
N ARG A 247 26.36 0.98 -5.19
CA ARG A 247 25.52 0.33 -4.18
C ARG A 247 25.81 -1.17 -4.08
N ARG A 248 25.49 -1.73 -2.93
CA ARG A 248 25.43 -3.20 -2.74
C ARG A 248 23.98 -3.67 -2.83
N GLY A 249 23.76 -4.89 -3.33
CA GLY A 249 22.44 -5.51 -3.39
C GLY A 249 21.59 -5.12 -4.60
N ASN A 250 20.33 -5.57 -4.60
CA ASN A 250 19.40 -5.37 -5.69
C ASN A 250 18.90 -3.91 -5.76
N PRO A 251 18.97 -3.24 -6.94
CA PRO A 251 18.51 -1.86 -7.10
C PRO A 251 17.03 -1.65 -6.80
N PHE A 252 16.24 -2.70 -6.97
CA PHE A 252 14.79 -2.66 -6.77
C PHE A 252 14.35 -3.11 -5.37
N GLY A 253 15.30 -3.22 -4.42
CA GLY A 253 15.05 -3.70 -3.07
C GLY A 253 15.08 -5.23 -2.95
N TRP A 254 14.66 -5.75 -1.80
CA TRP A 254 14.67 -7.18 -1.52
C TRP A 254 13.89 -7.96 -2.59
N GLU A 255 14.54 -8.97 -3.17
CA GLU A 255 14.01 -9.81 -4.27
C GLU A 255 13.48 -9.04 -5.49
N GLY A 256 13.95 -7.81 -5.69
CA GLY A 256 13.49 -6.99 -6.80
C GLY A 256 12.06 -6.47 -6.64
N GLY A 257 11.56 -6.38 -5.42
CA GLY A 257 10.16 -6.06 -5.11
C GLY A 257 9.69 -4.72 -5.66
N GLY A 258 10.56 -3.71 -5.72
CA GLY A 258 10.26 -2.40 -6.30
C GLY A 258 9.06 -1.70 -5.65
N ALA A 259 8.81 -1.96 -4.36
CA ALA A 259 7.65 -1.45 -3.65
C ALA A 259 7.71 0.07 -3.51
N LEU A 260 6.66 0.76 -3.92
CA LEU A 260 6.53 2.23 -3.86
C LEU A 260 5.64 2.63 -2.68
N ILE A 261 6.01 2.19 -1.49
CA ILE A 261 5.30 2.47 -0.25
C ILE A 261 6.29 2.73 0.88
N ALA A 262 5.95 3.64 1.76
CA ALA A 262 6.65 3.87 3.02
C ALA A 262 5.64 4.09 4.14
N PHE A 263 5.92 3.55 5.31
CA PHE A 263 5.12 3.74 6.51
C PHE A 263 5.77 4.78 7.41
N SER A 264 4.99 5.47 8.23
CA SER A 264 5.51 6.42 9.22
C SER A 264 6.55 5.80 10.15
N HIS A 265 6.48 4.49 10.38
CA HIS A 265 7.40 3.73 11.21
C HIS A 265 8.62 3.15 10.46
N GLY A 266 8.68 3.26 9.13
CA GLY A 266 9.84 2.81 8.36
C GLY A 266 9.58 2.58 6.88
N CYS A 267 10.66 2.61 6.09
CA CYS A 267 10.65 2.24 4.69
C CYS A 267 10.94 0.74 4.56
N PRO A 268 10.09 -0.04 3.86
CA PRO A 268 10.32 -1.47 3.66
C PRO A 268 11.61 -1.75 2.87
N ASN A 269 12.26 -2.88 3.15
CA ASN A 269 13.43 -3.31 2.39
C ASN A 269 13.11 -3.74 0.94
N ASN A 270 11.84 -3.98 0.62
CA ASN A 270 11.36 -4.23 -0.74
C ASN A 270 11.26 -2.95 -1.59
N ALA A 271 11.40 -1.76 -0.98
CA ALA A 271 11.45 -0.51 -1.71
C ALA A 271 12.78 -0.37 -2.50
N PRO A 272 12.79 0.35 -3.64
CA PRO A 272 14.00 0.59 -4.40
C PRO A 272 15.15 1.14 -3.55
N ALA A 273 16.35 0.60 -3.74
CA ALA A 273 17.54 0.93 -2.97
C ALA A 273 17.89 2.43 -3.01
N ILE A 274 17.54 3.11 -4.10
CA ILE A 274 17.73 4.54 -4.32
C ILE A 274 17.11 5.41 -3.21
N PHE A 275 16.06 4.90 -2.52
CA PHE A 275 15.37 5.64 -1.46
C PHE A 275 16.01 5.49 -0.08
N TRP A 276 16.75 4.42 0.21
CA TRP A 276 17.20 4.13 1.57
C TRP A 276 18.67 3.73 1.71
N THR A 277 19.34 3.34 0.62
CA THR A 277 20.75 2.92 0.66
C THR A 277 21.65 4.13 0.90
N THR A 278 22.52 4.00 1.88
CA THR A 278 23.63 4.92 2.08
C THR A 278 24.85 4.37 1.32
N ALA A 279 25.34 5.09 0.32
CA ALA A 279 26.52 4.73 -0.44
C ALA A 279 27.28 5.99 -0.82
N ASN A 280 28.60 6.05 -0.52
CA ASN A 280 29.45 7.22 -0.75
C ASN A 280 28.79 8.51 -0.18
N GLU A 281 28.66 9.54 -1.02
CA GLU A 281 28.03 10.82 -0.68
C GLU A 281 26.51 10.83 -0.92
N TRP A 282 25.91 9.70 -1.32
CA TRP A 282 24.47 9.63 -1.59
C TRP A 282 23.64 9.80 -0.32
N GLN A 283 22.74 10.78 -0.36
CA GLN A 283 21.79 11.08 0.72
C GLN A 283 20.39 10.58 0.34
N PRO A 284 19.97 9.42 0.83
CA PRO A 284 18.66 8.87 0.51
C PRO A 284 17.54 9.58 1.28
N ILE A 285 16.31 9.50 0.76
CA ILE A 285 15.10 10.00 1.41
C ILE A 285 14.89 9.33 2.79
N PHE A 286 15.16 8.03 2.87
CA PHE A 286 14.95 7.21 4.07
C PHE A 286 16.27 6.60 4.55
N LYS A 287 17.17 7.43 5.05
CA LYS A 287 18.49 6.98 5.52
C LYS A 287 18.36 5.83 6.51
N GLY A 288 18.99 4.68 6.23
CA GLY A 288 18.87 3.49 7.07
C GLY A 288 17.42 3.01 7.22
N ARG A 289 16.57 3.28 6.24
CA ARG A 289 15.13 2.97 6.21
C ARG A 289 14.27 3.73 7.24
N THR A 290 14.84 4.72 7.97
CA THR A 290 14.05 5.54 8.89
C THR A 290 13.28 6.61 8.12
N THR A 291 12.13 7.02 8.64
CA THR A 291 11.24 8.00 8.04
C THR A 291 11.19 9.33 8.80
N ILE A 292 12.01 9.46 9.86
CA ILE A 292 12.03 10.63 10.74
C ILE A 292 12.27 11.92 9.96
N ALA A 293 13.28 11.94 9.08
CA ALA A 293 13.61 13.12 8.27
C ALA A 293 12.51 13.49 7.26
N ALA A 294 11.68 12.52 6.86
CA ALA A 294 10.57 12.69 5.94
C ALA A 294 9.20 12.77 6.65
N ALA A 295 9.15 13.01 7.97
CA ALA A 295 7.91 12.97 8.77
C ALA A 295 6.79 13.86 8.21
N GLY A 296 7.12 14.97 7.57
CA GLY A 296 6.14 15.84 6.90
C GLY A 296 5.33 15.14 5.82
N ALA A 297 5.91 14.18 5.11
CA ALA A 297 5.23 13.44 4.05
C ALA A 297 4.11 12.51 4.57
N PHE A 298 4.12 12.16 5.86
CA PHE A 298 3.16 11.25 6.49
C PHE A 298 2.04 11.98 7.25
N ARG A 299 2.01 13.32 7.20
CA ARG A 299 1.02 14.17 7.88
C ARG A 299 -0.06 14.68 6.94
N ILE A 300 0.03 14.36 5.65
CA ILE A 300 -0.94 14.81 4.66
C ILE A 300 -2.20 13.97 4.79
N ASP A 301 -3.36 14.63 4.81
CA ASP A 301 -4.66 13.97 4.87
C ASP A 301 -4.89 13.05 3.65
N GLU A 302 -5.57 11.92 3.86
CA GLU A 302 -5.83 10.92 2.82
C GLU A 302 -6.66 11.50 1.66
N ALA A 303 -7.62 12.38 1.95
CA ALA A 303 -8.42 13.04 0.93
C ALA A 303 -7.56 13.98 0.07
N ASP A 304 -6.61 14.68 0.67
CA ASP A 304 -5.64 15.51 -0.05
C ASP A 304 -4.68 14.67 -0.89
N LEU A 305 -4.23 13.52 -0.39
CA LEU A 305 -3.41 12.58 -1.17
C LEU A 305 -4.18 12.03 -2.38
N LEU A 306 -5.43 11.63 -2.19
CA LEU A 306 -6.29 11.16 -3.27
C LEU A 306 -6.53 12.26 -4.30
N ARG A 307 -6.82 13.49 -3.85
CA ARG A 307 -6.98 14.65 -4.72
C ARG A 307 -5.73 14.89 -5.56
N ARG A 308 -4.55 14.95 -4.96
CA ARG A 308 -3.27 15.15 -5.67
C ARG A 308 -3.01 14.06 -6.71
N ARG A 309 -3.26 12.79 -6.38
CA ARG A 309 -3.13 11.67 -7.32
C ARG A 309 -4.14 11.78 -8.48
N THR A 310 -5.37 12.19 -8.19
CA THR A 310 -6.42 12.38 -9.21
C THR A 310 -6.06 13.55 -10.13
N GLU A 311 -5.61 14.67 -9.58
CA GLU A 311 -5.13 15.84 -10.34
C GLU A 311 -4.00 15.47 -11.29
N ARG A 312 -3.03 14.68 -10.82
CA ARG A 312 -1.93 14.17 -11.64
C ARG A 312 -2.43 13.28 -12.79
N LEU A 313 -3.31 12.32 -12.52
CA LEU A 313 -3.88 11.45 -13.53
C LEU A 313 -4.71 12.22 -14.57
N LEU A 314 -5.45 13.22 -14.13
CA LEU A 314 -6.26 14.08 -15.00
C LEU A 314 -5.46 15.20 -15.66
N LYS A 315 -4.21 15.42 -15.24
CA LYS A 315 -3.35 16.54 -15.71
C LYS A 315 -4.00 17.90 -15.48
N THR A 316 -4.50 18.15 -14.26
CA THR A 316 -5.19 19.38 -13.86
C THR A 316 -4.87 19.74 -12.42
N ASN A 317 -4.99 21.02 -12.05
CA ASN A 317 -4.69 21.52 -10.70
C ASN A 317 -5.94 22.07 -9.97
N GLU A 318 -7.14 21.86 -10.51
CA GLU A 318 -8.34 22.62 -10.10
C GLU A 318 -9.50 21.75 -9.55
N ILE A 319 -9.22 20.62 -8.88
CA ILE A 319 -10.31 19.79 -8.33
C ILE A 319 -10.92 20.41 -7.06
N ARG A 320 -10.25 21.36 -6.40
CA ARG A 320 -10.65 21.94 -5.11
C ARG A 320 -12.10 22.45 -5.05
N ALA A 321 -12.55 23.14 -6.08
CA ALA A 321 -13.87 23.81 -6.07
C ALA A 321 -15.07 22.85 -5.98
N ARG A 322 -14.91 21.53 -6.18
CA ARG A 322 -15.99 20.54 -6.11
C ARG A 322 -15.99 19.70 -4.84
N LEU A 323 -14.91 19.75 -4.06
CA LEU A 323 -14.80 18.97 -2.82
C LEU A 323 -15.68 19.51 -1.69
N ASP A 324 -16.03 20.78 -1.76
CA ASP A 324 -16.88 21.45 -0.75
C ASP A 324 -18.37 21.10 -0.91
N ALA A 325 -18.74 20.37 -1.98
CA ALA A 325 -20.10 19.89 -2.14
C ALA A 325 -20.38 18.67 -1.23
N PRO A 326 -21.63 18.42 -0.79
CA PRO A 326 -21.98 17.31 0.10
C PRO A 326 -21.59 15.93 -0.43
N ASP A 327 -21.52 15.74 -1.75
CA ASP A 327 -21.12 14.53 -2.45
C ASP A 327 -19.64 14.55 -2.93
N GLY A 328 -18.90 15.60 -2.59
CA GLY A 328 -17.58 15.88 -3.14
C GLY A 328 -16.56 14.76 -2.93
N LYS A 329 -16.55 14.11 -1.77
CA LYS A 329 -15.65 12.99 -1.47
C LYS A 329 -15.97 11.75 -2.33
N LEU A 330 -17.24 11.37 -2.44
CA LEU A 330 -17.67 10.24 -3.26
C LEU A 330 -17.39 10.49 -4.75
N TRP A 331 -17.67 11.71 -5.20
CA TRP A 331 -17.37 12.14 -6.55
C TRP A 331 -15.87 12.09 -6.86
N LEU A 332 -15.01 12.54 -5.93
CA LEU A 332 -13.57 12.49 -6.10
C LEU A 332 -13.07 11.04 -6.27
N SER A 333 -13.53 10.12 -5.40
CA SER A 333 -13.16 8.70 -5.47
C SER A 333 -13.61 8.06 -6.79
N ALA A 334 -14.81 8.37 -7.27
CA ALA A 334 -15.29 7.88 -8.56
C ALA A 334 -14.47 8.42 -9.74
N MET A 335 -14.16 9.72 -9.76
CA MET A 335 -13.33 10.33 -10.79
C MET A 335 -11.88 9.81 -10.76
N ALA A 336 -11.33 9.56 -9.55
CA ALA A 336 -10.04 8.92 -9.39
C ALA A 336 -10.01 7.52 -10.03
N VAL A 337 -11.07 6.71 -9.80
CA VAL A 337 -11.21 5.38 -10.40
C VAL A 337 -11.27 5.47 -11.92
N LEU A 338 -12.03 6.40 -12.49
CA LEU A 338 -12.08 6.61 -13.95
C LEU A 338 -10.73 7.03 -14.51
N ALA A 339 -10.04 7.96 -13.84
CA ALA A 339 -8.72 8.43 -14.27
C ALA A 339 -7.66 7.32 -14.22
N ALA A 340 -7.67 6.51 -13.15
CA ALA A 340 -6.81 5.34 -13.03
C ALA A 340 -7.10 4.29 -14.11
N SER A 341 -8.37 4.07 -14.43
CA SER A 341 -8.79 3.14 -15.50
C SER A 341 -8.35 3.61 -16.89
N GLU A 342 -8.38 4.92 -17.15
CA GLU A 342 -7.86 5.50 -18.40
C GLU A 342 -6.33 5.35 -18.49
N ASP A 343 -5.61 5.49 -17.38
CA ASP A 343 -4.15 5.26 -17.29
C ASP A 343 -3.78 3.76 -17.35
N GLY A 344 -4.79 2.90 -17.49
CA GLY A 344 -4.64 1.45 -17.74
C GLY A 344 -4.68 0.57 -16.49
N ALA A 345 -5.05 1.09 -15.31
CA ALA A 345 -5.31 0.27 -14.14
C ALA A 345 -6.64 -0.49 -14.34
N ARG A 346 -6.58 -1.83 -14.34
CA ARG A 346 -7.76 -2.68 -14.52
C ARG A 346 -8.02 -3.52 -13.29
N GLY A 347 -9.29 -3.53 -12.88
CA GLY A 347 -9.74 -4.28 -11.71
C GLY A 347 -9.34 -3.68 -10.37
N PRO A 348 -9.94 -4.17 -9.27
CA PRO A 348 -9.80 -3.54 -7.96
C PRO A 348 -8.36 -3.46 -7.45
N ARG A 349 -7.52 -4.46 -7.71
CA ARG A 349 -6.12 -4.48 -7.25
C ARG A 349 -5.29 -3.38 -7.90
N ASN A 350 -5.31 -3.27 -9.23
CA ASN A 350 -4.51 -2.27 -9.94
C ASN A 350 -4.99 -0.85 -9.65
N VAL A 351 -6.31 -0.66 -9.50
CA VAL A 351 -6.89 0.64 -9.12
C VAL A 351 -6.48 1.00 -7.68
N SER A 352 -6.56 0.05 -6.74
CA SER A 352 -6.09 0.26 -5.35
C SER A 352 -4.60 0.61 -5.31
N ALA A 353 -3.75 -0.15 -6.02
CA ALA A 353 -2.32 0.15 -6.10
C ALA A 353 -2.04 1.55 -6.70
N ARG A 354 -2.84 1.97 -7.68
CA ARG A 354 -2.66 3.27 -8.35
C ARG A 354 -3.11 4.46 -7.51
N LEU A 355 -4.17 4.29 -6.73
CA LEU A 355 -4.82 5.36 -5.98
C LEU A 355 -4.45 5.35 -4.48
N GLY A 356 -4.03 4.20 -3.92
CA GLY A 356 -3.86 4.03 -2.49
C GLY A 356 -5.18 3.93 -1.72
N LEU A 357 -6.29 3.67 -2.41
CA LEU A 357 -7.59 3.49 -1.79
C LEU A 357 -7.79 2.06 -1.27
N PRO A 358 -8.48 1.89 -0.13
CA PRO A 358 -8.87 0.59 0.39
C PRO A 358 -9.70 -0.22 -0.61
N PHE A 359 -9.55 -1.55 -0.61
CA PHE A 359 -10.26 -2.43 -1.55
C PHE A 359 -11.77 -2.30 -1.51
N GLY A 360 -12.36 -2.13 -0.33
CA GLY A 360 -13.81 -1.95 -0.16
C GLY A 360 -14.29 -0.69 -0.89
N GLU A 361 -13.58 0.41 -0.71
CA GLU A 361 -13.88 1.68 -1.36
C GLU A 361 -13.69 1.60 -2.88
N VAL A 362 -12.61 0.98 -3.34
CA VAL A 362 -12.38 0.77 -4.78
C VAL A 362 -13.49 -0.05 -5.41
N ARG A 363 -13.91 -1.15 -4.78
CA ARG A 363 -15.00 -1.99 -5.29
C ARG A 363 -16.32 -1.23 -5.38
N MET A 364 -16.66 -0.49 -4.33
CA MET A 364 -17.87 0.35 -4.32
C MET A 364 -17.83 1.35 -5.47
N ASN A 365 -16.75 2.08 -5.65
CA ASN A 365 -16.62 3.09 -6.69
C ASN A 365 -16.59 2.48 -8.11
N ILE A 366 -15.95 1.31 -8.29
CA ILE A 366 -16.02 0.57 -9.58
C ILE A 366 -17.46 0.18 -9.90
N ASN A 367 -18.23 -0.30 -8.92
CA ASN A 367 -19.63 -0.67 -9.13
C ASN A 367 -20.48 0.57 -9.50
N LEU A 368 -20.33 1.68 -8.79
CA LEU A 368 -20.97 2.94 -9.13
C LEU A 368 -20.64 3.40 -10.56
N CYS A 369 -19.37 3.29 -10.96
CA CYS A 369 -18.94 3.61 -12.32
C CYS A 369 -19.52 2.65 -13.38
N LYS A 370 -19.76 1.37 -13.03
CA LYS A 370 -20.45 0.41 -13.91
C LYS A 370 -21.93 0.72 -14.04
N GLU A 371 -22.62 1.00 -12.94
CA GLU A 371 -24.03 1.41 -12.93
C GLU A 371 -24.26 2.68 -13.75
N ALA A 372 -23.32 3.63 -13.68
CA ALA A 372 -23.32 4.83 -14.51
C ALA A 372 -22.96 4.57 -15.99
N GLY A 373 -22.61 3.34 -16.36
CA GLY A 373 -22.18 2.98 -17.72
C GLY A 373 -20.82 3.53 -18.13
N TRP A 374 -19.99 3.99 -17.17
CA TRP A 374 -18.68 4.58 -17.45
C TRP A 374 -17.56 3.53 -17.56
N ILE A 375 -17.71 2.40 -16.89
CA ILE A 375 -16.82 1.24 -16.93
C ILE A 375 -17.62 0.02 -17.33
N SER A 376 -17.10 -0.78 -18.26
CA SER A 376 -17.72 -2.06 -18.68
C SER A 376 -17.53 -3.14 -17.60
N ASP A 377 -18.26 -4.27 -17.73
CA ASP A 377 -18.07 -5.44 -16.84
C ASP A 377 -16.65 -5.99 -16.87
N SER A 378 -15.97 -5.89 -18.00
CA SER A 378 -14.57 -6.25 -18.16
C SER A 378 -13.57 -5.26 -17.50
N GLY A 379 -14.07 -4.18 -16.87
CA GLY A 379 -13.24 -3.18 -16.21
C GLY A 379 -12.57 -2.18 -17.16
N VAL A 380 -13.07 -2.05 -18.38
CA VAL A 380 -12.55 -1.12 -19.40
C VAL A 380 -13.43 0.13 -19.47
N LEU A 381 -12.78 1.27 -19.64
CA LEU A 381 -13.48 2.56 -19.79
C LEU A 381 -14.33 2.56 -21.06
N THR A 382 -15.62 2.86 -20.91
CA THR A 382 -16.56 2.97 -22.03
C THR A 382 -16.42 4.30 -22.77
N MET A 383 -17.14 4.47 -23.89
CA MET A 383 -17.22 5.77 -24.57
C MET A 383 -17.82 6.85 -23.65
N LEU A 384 -18.85 6.52 -22.86
CA LEU A 384 -19.46 7.44 -21.89
C LEU A 384 -18.46 7.85 -20.80
N GLY A 385 -17.70 6.91 -20.26
CA GLY A 385 -16.64 7.22 -19.28
C GLY A 385 -15.55 8.14 -19.85
N LYS A 386 -15.12 7.90 -21.10
CA LYS A 386 -14.18 8.78 -21.79
C LYS A 386 -14.77 10.18 -22.03
N MET A 387 -16.05 10.27 -22.34
CA MET A 387 -16.73 11.57 -22.50
C MET A 387 -16.80 12.32 -21.18
N GLU A 388 -17.11 11.63 -20.06
CA GLU A 388 -17.16 12.28 -18.74
C GLU A 388 -15.77 12.79 -18.31
N LEU A 389 -14.72 12.02 -18.50
CA LEU A 389 -13.33 12.49 -18.25
C LEU A 389 -12.96 13.70 -19.14
N ARG A 390 -13.36 13.70 -20.41
CA ARG A 390 -13.14 14.87 -21.29
C ARG A 390 -13.93 16.09 -20.82
N ARG A 391 -15.18 15.90 -20.40
CA ARG A 391 -16.03 16.95 -19.84
C ARG A 391 -15.43 17.54 -18.58
N LEU A 392 -14.91 16.67 -17.69
CA LEU A 392 -14.22 17.07 -16.49
C LEU A 392 -12.99 17.93 -16.81
N ARG A 393 -12.11 17.45 -17.68
CA ARG A 393 -10.92 18.20 -18.11
C ARG A 393 -11.25 19.55 -18.75
N ARG A 394 -12.33 19.66 -19.50
CA ARG A 394 -12.79 20.93 -20.07
C ARG A 394 -13.28 21.91 -19.00
N ARG A 395 -14.00 21.43 -17.99
CA ARG A 395 -14.50 22.24 -16.87
C ARG A 395 -13.38 22.71 -15.94
N LEU A 396 -12.30 21.96 -15.86
CA LEU A 396 -11.12 22.24 -15.04
C LEU A 396 -10.04 23.04 -15.79
N ARG A 397 -10.25 23.38 -17.06
CA ARG A 397 -9.36 24.32 -17.75
C ARG A 397 -9.62 25.73 -17.23
N PRO A 398 -8.56 26.49 -16.88
CA PRO A 398 -8.72 27.90 -16.56
C PRO A 398 -9.48 28.56 -17.72
N LYS A 399 -10.54 29.31 -17.40
CA LYS A 399 -11.20 30.14 -18.42
C LYS A 399 -10.13 31.07 -18.99
N PRO A 400 -10.04 31.19 -20.32
CA PRO A 400 -9.14 32.18 -20.91
C PRO A 400 -9.47 33.53 -20.30
N ILE A 401 -8.51 34.16 -19.63
CA ILE A 401 -8.64 35.54 -19.20
C ILE A 401 -8.60 36.35 -20.50
N PHE A 402 -9.78 36.75 -20.97
CA PHE A 402 -9.84 37.72 -22.03
C PHE A 402 -9.29 39.04 -21.46
N PRO A 403 -8.35 39.70 -22.14
CA PRO A 403 -7.90 41.04 -21.72
C PRO A 403 -9.12 41.94 -21.59
N SER A 404 -9.42 42.35 -20.35
CA SER A 404 -10.62 43.14 -20.06
C SER A 404 -10.65 44.50 -20.75
N ASP A 405 -9.52 44.95 -21.31
CA ASP A 405 -9.36 46.34 -21.71
C ASP A 405 -9.16 46.55 -23.22
N ALA A 406 -9.06 45.49 -24.01
CA ALA A 406 -8.71 45.69 -25.44
C ALA A 406 -9.90 45.84 -26.38
N ASN A 407 -11.08 45.34 -26.10
CA ASN A 407 -12.30 45.60 -26.89
C ASN A 407 -13.56 45.03 -26.22
N PRO A 408 -14.33 45.82 -25.45
CA PRO A 408 -15.56 45.35 -24.79
C PRO A 408 -16.67 44.95 -25.79
N PHE A 409 -16.51 45.18 -27.06
CA PHE A 409 -17.48 44.91 -28.12
C PHE A 409 -16.93 43.97 -29.21
N TYR A 410 -16.13 42.94 -28.81
CA TYR A 410 -15.73 41.90 -29.78
C TYR A 410 -16.94 41.08 -30.21
N TYR A 411 -17.48 41.41 -31.38
CA TYR A 411 -18.40 40.54 -32.10
C TYR A 411 -17.61 39.74 -33.14
N PRO A 412 -17.75 38.40 -33.15
CA PRO A 412 -17.21 37.59 -34.24
C PRO A 412 -17.71 38.17 -35.58
N SER A 413 -16.82 38.37 -36.54
CA SER A 413 -17.15 38.94 -37.86
C SER A 413 -18.29 38.20 -38.59
N GLN A 414 -18.48 36.92 -38.27
CA GLN A 414 -19.56 36.06 -38.79
C GLN A 414 -20.97 36.41 -38.24
N LEU A 415 -21.04 37.18 -37.15
CA LEU A 415 -22.32 37.63 -36.56
C LEU A 415 -22.62 39.10 -36.83
N ARG A 416 -21.73 39.79 -37.61
CA ARG A 416 -22.05 41.15 -38.07
C ARG A 416 -22.97 41.05 -39.24
N VAL A 417 -24.18 41.53 -39.06
CA VAL A 417 -25.15 41.71 -40.16
C VAL A 417 -24.49 42.73 -41.15
N PRO A 418 -24.50 42.47 -42.46
CA PRO A 418 -23.90 43.33 -43.46
C PRO A 418 -24.46 44.74 -43.47
#